data_f6519b7567de554a7815261310424aa4
#
_entry.id   f6519b7567de554a7815261310424aa4
#
_cell.length_a   1.000
_cell.length_b   1.000
_cell.length_c   1.000
_cell.angle_alpha   90.00
_cell.angle_beta   90.00
_cell.angle_gamma   90.00
#
_symmetry.space_group_name_H-M   'P 1'
#
loop_
_entity.id
_entity.type
_entity.pdbx_description
1 polymer ?
#
loop_
_entity_poly.entity_id
_entity_poly.type
_entity_poly.pdbx_seq_one_letter_code
_entity_poly.pdbx_strand_id
1 'polypeptide(L)'
;GFTKGLVYPNGPYYNSSTIQRGSLLTTDFTGDPLTPFEPALPIDGKEKIERIDPKNAQLHTIPVSPIGYGEAEKILSQMNGDPVPQSWQGGLPFTYRLQGGASLTVRLKVDQKIDFVRATNVIGMLKGTDAPDEWIILGCHLDSWGFGATDPSSGTAMLLSLSQTLGKLKDEGYSPKRSILIGHWDAEEHGVIGSTEWVEQMREELNAKGVIYMNFDGAVSGKGFGASSAPTLKKLLVEASK
;
A
#
# COMPACT_ATOMS: atom_id res chain seq x y z
N GLY A 1 3.29 -8.96 14.59
CA GLY A 1 4.24 -8.73 15.68
C GLY A 1 4.21 -7.28 16.14
N PHE A 2 4.32 -7.08 17.45
CA PHE A 2 4.45 -5.71 17.98
C PHE A 2 5.87 -5.25 17.69
N THR A 3 6.02 -4.38 16.73
CA THR A 3 7.34 -3.83 16.40
C THR A 3 7.74 -2.81 17.46
N LYS A 4 9.02 -2.83 17.81
CA LYS A 4 9.69 -1.78 18.57
C LYS A 4 9.50 -0.46 17.81
N GLY A 5 8.68 0.43 18.31
CA GLY A 5 8.39 1.70 17.62
C GLY A 5 6.93 2.09 17.64
N LEU A 6 6.01 1.18 17.91
CA LEU A 6 4.65 1.55 18.28
C LEU A 6 4.60 1.97 19.75
N VAL A 7 5.49 2.88 20.12
CA VAL A 7 5.24 3.76 21.25
C VAL A 7 4.22 4.76 20.72
N TYR A 8 2.97 4.53 21.04
CA TYR A 8 1.96 5.53 20.73
C TYR A 8 2.35 6.81 21.42
N PRO A 9 2.57 7.88 20.68
CA PRO A 9 2.61 9.17 21.31
C PRO A 9 1.32 9.32 22.09
N ASN A 10 1.41 9.73 23.34
CA ASN A 10 0.27 10.15 24.14
C ASN A 10 -0.43 11.30 23.39
N GLY A 11 -1.36 10.96 22.51
CA GLY A 11 -2.04 11.90 21.64
C GLY A 11 -3.54 11.60 21.60
N PRO A 12 -4.37 12.57 21.27
CA PRO A 12 -5.82 12.42 21.25
C PRO A 12 -6.33 11.41 20.23
N TYR A 13 -5.47 10.97 19.30
CA TYR A 13 -5.80 10.03 18.21
C TYR A 13 -5.59 8.56 18.57
N TYR A 14 -4.90 8.26 19.69
CA TYR A 14 -4.59 6.88 20.08
C TYR A 14 -5.09 6.63 21.50
N ASN A 15 -5.92 5.63 21.64
CA ASN A 15 -6.50 5.21 22.92
C ASN A 15 -6.71 3.68 22.93
N SER A 16 -7.29 3.16 24.00
CA SER A 16 -7.50 1.72 24.18
C SER A 16 -8.33 1.05 23.08
N SER A 17 -9.17 1.79 22.37
CA SER A 17 -10.00 1.29 21.27
C SER A 17 -9.39 1.49 19.88
N THR A 18 -8.24 2.16 19.77
CA THR A 18 -7.57 2.36 18.49
C THR A 18 -7.06 1.02 17.97
N ILE A 19 -7.42 0.68 16.74
CA ILE A 19 -7.04 -0.54 16.05
C ILE A 19 -6.06 -0.20 14.94
N GLN A 20 -4.89 -0.83 14.97
CA GLN A 20 -3.99 -0.83 13.83
C GLN A 20 -4.56 -1.77 12.76
N ARG A 21 -5.00 -1.21 11.65
CA ARG A 21 -5.56 -2.00 10.54
C ARG A 21 -4.47 -2.48 9.61
N GLY A 22 -4.76 -3.53 8.88
CA GLY A 22 -3.87 -4.12 7.90
C GLY A 22 -4.46 -5.40 7.35
N SER A 23 -3.98 -5.83 6.20
CA SER A 23 -4.28 -7.14 5.62
C SER A 23 -3.21 -8.16 6.00
N LEU A 24 -3.53 -9.43 5.86
CA LEU A 24 -2.57 -10.53 5.97
C LEU A 24 -2.18 -10.96 4.56
N LEU A 25 -0.96 -10.65 4.18
CA LEU A 25 -0.39 -11.10 2.93
C LEU A 25 0.36 -12.42 3.14
N THR A 26 0.01 -13.44 2.40
CA THR A 26 0.62 -14.78 2.46
C THR A 26 1.29 -15.17 1.16
N THR A 27 1.11 -14.39 0.12
CA THR A 27 1.79 -14.55 -1.17
C THR A 27 3.20 -13.96 -1.11
N ASP A 28 4.11 -14.49 -1.88
CA ASP A 28 5.46 -13.98 -2.10
C ASP A 28 5.55 -13.06 -3.35
N PHE A 29 4.39 -12.67 -3.87
CA PHE A 29 4.22 -11.73 -4.98
C PHE A 29 3.12 -10.71 -4.63
N THR A 30 3.04 -9.61 -5.39
CA THR A 30 1.99 -8.59 -5.32
C THR A 30 0.92 -8.83 -6.39
N GLY A 31 -0.23 -8.16 -6.28
CA GLY A 31 -1.33 -8.30 -7.24
C GLY A 31 -2.43 -9.26 -6.79
N ASP A 32 -3.34 -9.58 -7.70
CA ASP A 32 -4.44 -10.51 -7.43
C ASP A 32 -3.90 -11.93 -7.23
N PRO A 33 -4.10 -12.54 -6.05
CA PRO A 33 -3.61 -13.89 -5.78
C PRO A 33 -4.24 -14.97 -6.66
N LEU A 34 -5.30 -14.67 -7.39
CA LEU A 34 -5.95 -15.62 -8.30
C LEU A 34 -5.43 -15.53 -9.74
N THR A 35 -4.65 -14.52 -10.07
CA THR A 35 -4.02 -14.33 -11.39
C THR A 35 -2.54 -14.00 -11.29
N PRO A 36 -1.70 -14.83 -10.62
CA PRO A 36 -0.30 -14.52 -10.40
C PRO A 36 0.44 -14.25 -11.71
N PHE A 37 1.08 -13.10 -11.82
CA PHE A 37 1.88 -12.67 -12.96
C PHE A 37 1.12 -12.44 -14.28
N GLU A 38 -0.22 -12.43 -14.22
CA GLU A 38 -1.10 -12.16 -15.34
C GLU A 38 -2.17 -11.14 -14.95
N PRO A 39 -2.56 -10.20 -15.82
CA PRO A 39 -3.47 -9.12 -15.44
C PRO A 39 -4.85 -9.64 -15.04
N ALA A 40 -5.36 -9.20 -13.90
CA ALA A 40 -6.71 -9.54 -13.41
C ALA A 40 -7.79 -8.79 -14.20
N LEU A 41 -8.00 -9.16 -15.45
CA LEU A 41 -9.00 -8.54 -16.31
C LEU A 41 -10.42 -8.66 -15.72
N PRO A 42 -11.33 -7.69 -15.99
CA PRO A 42 -12.68 -7.72 -15.49
C PRO A 42 -13.42 -9.02 -15.83
N ILE A 43 -14.09 -9.62 -14.84
CA ILE A 43 -14.82 -10.89 -15.00
C ILE A 43 -15.92 -10.78 -16.08
N ASP A 44 -16.58 -9.62 -16.15
CA ASP A 44 -17.61 -9.27 -17.12
C ASP A 44 -17.06 -8.64 -18.42
N GLY A 45 -15.72 -8.56 -18.53
CA GLY A 45 -15.04 -8.06 -19.71
C GLY A 45 -15.15 -9.00 -20.93
N LYS A 46 -14.75 -8.50 -22.10
CA LYS A 46 -14.70 -9.29 -23.34
C LYS A 46 -13.56 -10.31 -23.33
N GLU A 47 -12.41 -9.87 -22.83
CA GLU A 47 -11.24 -10.71 -22.65
C GLU A 47 -11.38 -11.52 -21.37
N LYS A 48 -10.95 -12.76 -21.39
CA LYS A 48 -11.02 -13.66 -20.26
C LYS A 48 -9.63 -14.12 -19.88
N ILE A 49 -9.40 -14.22 -18.59
CA ILE A 49 -8.20 -14.80 -18.03
C ILE A 49 -8.58 -15.98 -17.13
N GLU A 50 -7.76 -17.01 -17.12
CA GLU A 50 -7.92 -18.12 -16.22
C GLU A 50 -7.52 -17.70 -14.79
N ARG A 51 -8.35 -18.02 -13.82
CA ARG A 51 -8.11 -17.74 -12.41
C ARG A 51 -7.88 -19.02 -11.64
N ILE A 52 -6.92 -18.98 -10.72
CA ILE A 52 -6.71 -20.07 -9.76
C ILE A 52 -7.97 -20.20 -8.89
N ASP A 53 -8.39 -21.43 -8.61
CA ASP A 53 -9.45 -21.68 -7.62
C ASP A 53 -8.96 -21.10 -6.26
N PRO A 54 -9.77 -20.29 -5.56
CA PRO A 54 -9.40 -19.72 -4.27
C PRO A 54 -8.89 -20.73 -3.23
N LYS A 55 -9.32 -21.99 -3.33
CA LYS A 55 -8.84 -23.09 -2.49
C LYS A 55 -7.38 -23.46 -2.73
N ASN A 56 -6.87 -23.15 -3.92
CA ASN A 56 -5.51 -23.46 -4.34
C ASN A 56 -4.61 -22.21 -4.32
N ALA A 57 -5.17 -21.03 -4.08
CA ALA A 57 -4.42 -19.81 -3.95
C ALA A 57 -3.65 -19.76 -2.63
N GLN A 58 -2.55 -19.03 -2.58
CA GLN A 58 -1.72 -18.84 -1.36
C GLN A 58 -2.39 -17.89 -0.36
N LEU A 59 -3.66 -18.12 -0.04
CA LEU A 59 -4.38 -17.32 0.95
C LEU A 59 -4.19 -17.91 2.35
N HIS A 60 -4.30 -17.06 3.37
CA HIS A 60 -4.23 -17.50 4.76
C HIS A 60 -5.33 -18.50 5.11
N THR A 61 -4.99 -19.52 5.88
CA THR A 61 -5.90 -20.64 6.24
C THR A 61 -6.42 -20.54 7.67
N ILE A 62 -5.97 -19.55 8.43
CA ILE A 62 -6.40 -19.33 9.81
C ILE A 62 -7.17 -17.99 9.92
N PRO A 63 -8.15 -17.90 10.82
CA PRO A 63 -8.84 -16.64 11.10
C PRO A 63 -7.87 -15.61 11.64
N VAL A 64 -7.95 -14.38 11.13
CA VAL A 64 -7.13 -13.25 11.60
C VAL A 64 -8.02 -12.04 11.82
N SER A 65 -7.79 -11.32 12.90
CA SER A 65 -8.47 -10.06 13.18
C SER A 65 -7.53 -9.10 13.90
N PRO A 66 -7.39 -7.86 13.45
CA PRO A 66 -6.74 -6.84 14.24
C PRO A 66 -7.60 -6.52 15.46
N ILE A 67 -6.94 -6.23 16.58
CA ILE A 67 -7.60 -5.88 17.85
C ILE A 67 -7.08 -4.56 18.38
N GLY A 68 -7.90 -3.87 19.18
CA GLY A 68 -7.51 -2.65 19.85
C GLY A 68 -6.49 -2.87 20.98
N TYR A 69 -5.84 -1.79 21.40
CA TYR A 69 -4.84 -1.84 22.48
C TYR A 69 -5.40 -2.37 23.79
N GLY A 70 -6.63 -1.98 24.14
CA GLY A 70 -7.27 -2.45 25.36
C GLY A 70 -7.52 -3.96 25.37
N GLU A 71 -7.86 -4.55 24.24
CA GLU A 71 -7.99 -6.00 24.12
C GLU A 71 -6.63 -6.68 24.14
N ALA A 72 -5.64 -6.12 23.46
CA ALA A 72 -4.28 -6.61 23.50
C ALA A 72 -3.72 -6.57 24.93
N GLU A 73 -3.95 -5.50 25.69
CA GLU A 73 -3.57 -5.37 27.10
C GLU A 73 -4.20 -6.46 27.97
N LYS A 74 -5.50 -6.71 27.83
CA LYS A 74 -6.22 -7.77 28.56
C LYS A 74 -5.63 -9.16 28.33
N ILE A 75 -5.19 -9.45 27.11
CA ILE A 75 -4.58 -10.73 26.75
C ILE A 75 -3.15 -10.80 27.26
N LEU A 76 -2.33 -9.82 26.87
CA LEU A 76 -0.88 -9.86 27.11
C LEU A 76 -0.52 -9.73 28.59
N SER A 77 -1.30 -8.97 29.39
CA SER A 77 -1.09 -8.85 30.83
C SER A 77 -1.30 -10.16 31.61
N GLN A 78 -2.04 -11.10 31.04
CA GLN A 78 -2.30 -12.42 31.64
C GLN A 78 -1.30 -13.49 31.19
N MET A 79 -0.42 -13.15 30.24
CA MET A 79 0.61 -14.10 29.79
C MET A 79 1.64 -14.36 30.87
N ASN A 80 2.26 -15.54 30.84
CA ASN A 80 3.22 -16.04 31.82
C ASN A 80 4.48 -16.61 31.12
N GLY A 81 5.28 -17.35 31.88
CA GLY A 81 6.54 -17.88 31.39
C GLY A 81 7.64 -16.81 31.35
N ASP A 82 8.68 -17.08 30.56
CA ASP A 82 9.82 -16.19 30.46
C ASP A 82 9.49 -14.88 29.80
N PRO A 83 10.14 -13.76 30.18
CA PRO A 83 10.04 -12.49 29.50
C PRO A 83 10.46 -12.64 28.03
N VAL A 84 9.83 -11.88 27.15
CA VAL A 84 10.30 -11.75 25.77
C VAL A 84 11.68 -11.08 25.73
N PRO A 85 12.50 -11.30 24.70
CA PRO A 85 13.71 -10.53 24.48
C PRO A 85 13.41 -9.03 24.49
N GLN A 86 14.31 -8.23 25.04
CA GLN A 86 14.09 -6.78 25.16
C GLN A 86 13.73 -6.10 23.83
N SER A 87 14.26 -6.60 22.71
CA SER A 87 13.95 -6.11 21.37
C SER A 87 12.51 -6.39 20.91
N TRP A 88 11.79 -7.28 21.60
CA TRP A 88 10.40 -7.65 21.33
C TRP A 88 9.41 -6.96 22.28
N GLN A 89 9.91 -6.32 23.33
CA GLN A 89 9.07 -5.59 24.26
C GLN A 89 8.40 -4.42 23.54
N GLY A 90 7.07 -4.32 23.62
CA GLY A 90 6.28 -3.22 23.10
C GLY A 90 6.03 -2.10 24.12
N GLY A 91 5.09 -1.23 23.83
CA GLY A 91 4.82 0.00 24.59
C GLY A 91 3.78 -0.12 25.72
N LEU A 92 3.13 -1.28 25.92
CA LEU A 92 2.19 -1.44 27.03
C LEU A 92 2.93 -1.52 28.37
N PRO A 93 2.31 -1.08 29.49
CA PRO A 93 3.00 -0.82 30.76
C PRO A 93 3.26 -2.07 31.61
N PHE A 94 3.65 -3.18 30.99
CA PHE A 94 4.02 -4.43 31.66
C PHE A 94 5.03 -5.23 30.84
N THR A 95 5.69 -6.18 31.49
CA THR A 95 6.63 -7.08 30.82
C THR A 95 5.88 -8.08 29.94
N TYR A 96 6.18 -8.10 28.65
CA TYR A 96 5.64 -9.10 27.73
C TYR A 96 6.29 -10.46 28.00
N ARG A 97 5.49 -11.52 27.86
CA ARG A 97 5.91 -12.90 28.13
C ARG A 97 5.61 -13.81 26.96
N LEU A 98 6.29 -14.94 26.92
CA LEU A 98 6.26 -15.84 25.77
C LEU A 98 5.05 -16.80 25.76
N GLN A 99 4.38 -17.00 26.90
CA GLN A 99 3.37 -18.06 27.03
C GLN A 99 2.09 -17.55 27.65
N GLY A 100 0.95 -18.06 27.17
CA GLY A 100 -0.35 -17.84 27.80
C GLY A 100 -0.68 -18.89 28.88
N GLY A 101 -0.08 -20.07 28.79
CA GLY A 101 -0.42 -21.22 29.63
C GLY A 101 -1.80 -21.81 29.28
N ALA A 102 -2.15 -22.92 29.92
CA ALA A 102 -3.39 -23.64 29.65
C ALA A 102 -4.67 -22.90 30.11
N SER A 103 -4.54 -21.93 31.02
CA SER A 103 -5.65 -21.18 31.58
C SER A 103 -6.00 -19.91 30.77
N LEU A 104 -5.11 -19.45 29.92
CA LEU A 104 -5.36 -18.28 29.07
C LEU A 104 -5.90 -18.74 27.72
N THR A 105 -7.20 -18.61 27.54
CA THR A 105 -7.89 -18.98 26.30
C THR A 105 -8.48 -17.75 25.64
N VAL A 106 -8.36 -17.69 24.30
CA VAL A 106 -8.96 -16.64 23.48
C VAL A 106 -9.91 -17.28 22.49
N ARG A 107 -11.10 -16.74 22.37
CA ARG A 107 -12.07 -17.14 21.34
C ARG A 107 -12.09 -16.10 20.25
N LEU A 108 -11.67 -16.49 19.05
CA LEU A 108 -11.80 -15.68 17.84
C LEU A 108 -12.95 -16.21 16.99
N LYS A 109 -13.89 -15.32 16.66
CA LYS A 109 -14.95 -15.60 15.66
C LYS A 109 -14.81 -14.58 14.56
N VAL A 110 -14.57 -15.04 13.35
CA VAL A 110 -14.52 -14.23 12.14
C VAL A 110 -15.67 -14.64 11.25
N ASP A 111 -16.42 -13.66 10.77
CA ASP A 111 -17.52 -13.84 9.82
C ASP A 111 -17.22 -12.96 8.61
N GLN A 112 -16.78 -13.59 7.54
CA GLN A 112 -16.32 -12.90 6.33
C GLN A 112 -17.11 -13.38 5.12
N LYS A 113 -17.49 -12.42 4.28
CA LYS A 113 -17.97 -12.68 2.93
C LYS A 113 -16.79 -12.55 1.97
N ILE A 114 -16.60 -13.55 1.13
CA ILE A 114 -15.60 -13.53 0.06
C ILE A 114 -16.35 -13.33 -1.25
N ASP A 115 -16.01 -12.26 -1.95
CA ASP A 115 -16.62 -11.88 -3.23
C ASP A 115 -15.56 -11.28 -4.15
N PHE A 116 -15.85 -11.30 -5.46
CA PHE A 116 -15.11 -10.49 -6.42
C PHE A 116 -15.59 -9.04 -6.36
N VAL A 117 -14.68 -8.11 -6.33
CA VAL A 117 -14.96 -6.68 -6.39
C VAL A 117 -14.23 -6.09 -7.60
N ARG A 118 -14.77 -4.99 -8.13
CA ARG A 118 -14.10 -4.25 -9.19
C ARG A 118 -13.18 -3.21 -8.55
N ALA A 119 -11.88 -3.34 -8.80
CA ALA A 119 -10.90 -2.29 -8.56
C ALA A 119 -10.76 -1.42 -9.82
N THR A 120 -10.47 -0.14 -9.66
CA THR A 120 -10.43 0.81 -10.77
C THR A 120 -9.26 1.77 -10.64
N ASN A 121 -8.23 1.58 -11.44
CA ASN A 121 -7.17 2.55 -11.60
C ASN A 121 -7.63 3.76 -12.42
N VAL A 122 -7.13 4.94 -12.08
CA VAL A 122 -7.37 6.17 -12.85
C VAL A 122 -6.05 6.68 -13.39
N ILE A 123 -5.93 6.75 -14.71
CA ILE A 123 -4.68 7.13 -15.38
C ILE A 123 -4.94 8.30 -16.32
N GLY A 124 -4.17 9.38 -16.13
CA GLY A 124 -4.13 10.53 -17.03
C GLY A 124 -2.80 10.59 -17.78
N MET A 125 -2.82 11.06 -19.02
CA MET A 125 -1.63 11.25 -19.82
C MET A 125 -1.56 12.66 -20.40
N LEU A 126 -0.42 13.31 -20.22
CA LEU A 126 -0.02 14.50 -20.96
C LEU A 126 1.04 14.07 -21.98
N LYS A 127 0.66 14.06 -23.26
CA LYS A 127 1.53 13.60 -24.35
C LYS A 127 2.69 14.59 -24.57
N GLY A 128 3.89 14.05 -24.71
CA GLY A 128 5.11 14.80 -25.02
C GLY A 128 5.20 15.22 -26.48
N THR A 129 6.05 16.23 -26.77
CA THR A 129 6.26 16.77 -28.13
C THR A 129 7.44 16.13 -28.85
N ASP A 130 8.56 15.95 -28.17
CA ASP A 130 9.84 15.55 -28.77
C ASP A 130 10.05 14.02 -28.71
N ALA A 131 9.71 13.42 -27.57
CA ALA A 131 9.82 11.99 -27.30
C ALA A 131 8.53 11.45 -26.64
N PRO A 132 7.42 11.41 -27.39
CA PRO A 132 6.11 11.04 -26.84
C PRO A 132 6.04 9.57 -26.39
N ASP A 133 6.91 8.73 -26.86
CA ASP A 133 7.02 7.32 -26.47
C ASP A 133 8.01 7.07 -25.32
N GLU A 134 8.56 8.11 -24.72
CA GLU A 134 9.32 8.03 -23.48
C GLU A 134 8.43 8.52 -22.33
N TRP A 135 8.10 7.61 -21.40
CA TRP A 135 7.11 7.84 -20.34
C TRP A 135 7.75 8.11 -18.99
N ILE A 136 7.41 9.26 -18.43
CA ILE A 136 7.63 9.58 -17.01
C ILE A 136 6.33 9.27 -16.28
N ILE A 137 6.37 8.31 -15.36
CA ILE A 137 5.18 7.81 -14.68
C ILE A 137 5.23 8.24 -13.22
N LEU A 138 4.17 8.89 -12.77
CA LEU A 138 3.97 9.34 -11.40
C LEU A 138 2.77 8.58 -10.84
N GLY A 139 2.90 8.00 -9.67
CA GLY A 139 1.83 7.18 -9.10
C GLY A 139 1.62 7.39 -7.61
N CYS A 140 0.39 7.16 -7.20
CA CYS A 140 -0.05 7.06 -5.82
C CYS A 140 -1.28 6.16 -5.77
N HIS A 141 -1.49 5.44 -4.68
CA HIS A 141 -2.76 4.72 -4.54
C HIS A 141 -3.89 5.68 -4.10
N LEU A 142 -5.12 5.20 -4.16
CA LEU A 142 -6.32 5.99 -3.86
C LEU A 142 -7.21 5.36 -2.78
N ASP A 143 -7.02 4.10 -2.48
CA ASP A 143 -7.71 3.39 -1.40
C ASP A 143 -6.99 3.61 -0.06
N SER A 144 -7.68 3.37 1.06
CA SER A 144 -7.12 3.56 2.40
C SER A 144 -7.83 2.71 3.44
N TRP A 145 -7.15 2.42 4.56
CA TRP A 145 -7.73 1.71 5.71
C TRP A 145 -8.75 2.51 6.53
N GLY A 146 -8.91 3.76 6.26
CA GLY A 146 -9.82 4.63 6.98
C GLY A 146 -10.01 5.94 6.25
N PHE A 147 -9.69 7.07 6.90
CA PHE A 147 -9.79 8.39 6.26
C PHE A 147 -8.62 8.70 5.32
N GLY A 148 -7.50 8.00 5.46
CA GLY A 148 -6.37 8.10 4.54
C GLY A 148 -5.71 9.48 4.44
N ALA A 149 -5.71 10.28 5.51
CA ALA A 149 -5.28 11.67 5.42
C ALA A 149 -3.81 11.85 5.01
N THR A 150 -2.93 10.98 5.47
CA THR A 150 -1.52 10.95 5.05
C THR A 150 -1.31 9.89 3.98
N ASP A 151 -1.75 8.69 4.26
CA ASP A 151 -1.63 7.50 3.45
C ASP A 151 -3.04 7.12 2.90
N PRO A 152 -3.29 7.32 1.60
CA PRO A 152 -2.43 7.95 0.59
C PRO A 152 -2.80 9.39 0.23
N SER A 153 -3.80 10.00 0.89
CA SER A 153 -4.42 11.25 0.40
C SER A 153 -3.43 12.41 0.26
N SER A 154 -2.32 12.41 1.01
CA SER A 154 -1.28 13.43 0.85
C SER A 154 -0.59 13.35 -0.52
N GLY A 155 -0.24 12.16 -0.97
CA GLY A 155 0.34 11.92 -2.29
C GLY A 155 -0.68 12.09 -3.41
N THR A 156 -1.89 11.58 -3.23
CA THR A 156 -3.01 11.76 -4.17
C THR A 156 -3.32 13.25 -4.39
N ALA A 157 -3.42 14.04 -3.33
CA ALA A 157 -3.67 15.48 -3.42
C ALA A 157 -2.53 16.22 -4.13
N MET A 158 -1.28 15.83 -3.87
CA MET A 158 -0.13 16.38 -4.56
C MET A 158 -0.17 16.10 -6.07
N LEU A 159 -0.46 14.86 -6.48
CA LEU A 159 -0.56 14.50 -7.90
C LEU A 159 -1.74 15.16 -8.60
N LEU A 160 -2.88 15.34 -7.92
CA LEU A 160 -4.01 16.10 -8.46
C LEU A 160 -3.65 17.57 -8.67
N SER A 161 -2.96 18.20 -7.72
CA SER A 161 -2.46 19.57 -7.86
C SER A 161 -1.46 19.72 -9.01
N LEU A 162 -0.55 18.74 -9.15
CA LEU A 162 0.39 18.69 -10.27
C LEU A 162 -0.35 18.55 -11.61
N SER A 163 -1.36 17.67 -11.67
CA SER A 163 -2.19 17.50 -12.88
C SER A 163 -2.86 18.79 -13.30
N GLN A 164 -3.44 19.53 -12.34
CA GLN A 164 -4.04 20.85 -12.62
C GLN A 164 -3.01 21.86 -13.14
N THR A 165 -1.81 21.87 -12.55
CA THR A 165 -0.72 22.76 -12.97
C THR A 165 -0.26 22.44 -14.38
N LEU A 166 -0.04 21.17 -14.69
CA LEU A 166 0.35 20.71 -16.02
C LEU A 166 -0.74 21.01 -17.06
N GLY A 167 -2.01 20.87 -16.69
CA GLY A 167 -3.14 21.26 -17.55
C GLY A 167 -3.13 22.75 -17.90
N LYS A 168 -2.95 23.64 -16.91
CA LYS A 168 -2.84 25.08 -17.13
C LYS A 168 -1.66 25.44 -18.02
N LEU A 169 -0.49 24.87 -17.76
CA LEU A 169 0.70 25.09 -18.59
C LEU A 169 0.44 24.67 -20.04
N LYS A 170 -0.24 23.56 -20.26
CA LYS A 170 -0.64 23.12 -21.60
C LYS A 170 -1.54 24.13 -22.29
N ASP A 171 -2.53 24.67 -21.57
CA ASP A 171 -3.46 25.69 -22.10
C ASP A 171 -2.72 27.00 -22.45
N GLU A 172 -1.62 27.29 -21.77
CA GLU A 172 -0.71 28.39 -22.05
C GLU A 172 0.30 28.10 -23.18
N GLY A 173 0.25 26.91 -23.78
CA GLY A 173 1.09 26.49 -24.90
C GLY A 173 2.40 25.77 -24.50
N TYR A 174 2.59 25.48 -23.23
CA TYR A 174 3.73 24.66 -22.79
C TYR A 174 3.42 23.18 -22.87
N SER A 175 4.36 22.41 -23.36
CA SER A 175 4.24 20.95 -23.44
C SER A 175 5.54 20.29 -22.99
N PRO A 176 5.46 19.15 -22.29
CA PRO A 176 6.68 18.43 -21.91
C PRO A 176 7.31 17.77 -23.15
N LYS A 177 8.62 17.55 -23.11
CA LYS A 177 9.30 16.81 -24.17
C LYS A 177 8.90 15.32 -24.20
N ARG A 178 8.84 14.70 -23.01
CA ARG A 178 8.40 13.33 -22.79
C ARG A 178 6.95 13.28 -22.33
N SER A 179 6.28 12.19 -22.58
CA SER A 179 4.94 11.99 -22.03
C SER A 179 4.99 11.82 -20.52
N ILE A 180 4.04 12.44 -19.82
CA ILE A 180 3.86 12.30 -18.37
C ILE A 180 2.56 11.54 -18.14
N LEU A 181 2.66 10.41 -17.44
CA LEU A 181 1.52 9.64 -16.98
C LEU A 181 1.36 9.84 -15.48
N ILE A 182 0.11 10.07 -15.05
CA ILE A 182 -0.24 10.14 -13.64
C ILE A 182 -1.25 9.03 -13.38
N GLY A 183 -0.88 8.09 -12.52
CA GLY A 183 -1.69 6.95 -12.14
C GLY A 183 -2.13 7.03 -10.68
N HIS A 184 -3.43 6.77 -10.45
CA HIS A 184 -3.98 6.53 -9.13
C HIS A 184 -4.44 5.08 -9.07
N TRP A 185 -3.83 4.32 -8.15
CA TRP A 185 -3.96 2.87 -8.05
C TRP A 185 -4.98 2.49 -7.00
N ASP A 186 -5.84 1.54 -7.32
CA ASP A 186 -6.83 1.00 -6.40
C ASP A 186 -6.35 -0.30 -5.74
N ALA A 187 -6.89 -0.61 -4.58
CA ALA A 187 -6.60 -1.83 -3.82
C ALA A 187 -5.10 -2.05 -3.50
N GLU A 188 -4.35 -0.98 -3.23
CA GLU A 188 -2.96 -1.05 -2.79
C GLU A 188 -2.85 -1.75 -1.44
N GLU A 189 -3.69 -1.35 -0.50
CA GLU A 189 -3.72 -1.81 0.89
C GLU A 189 -4.00 -3.32 1.04
N HIS A 190 -4.41 -3.96 -0.03
CA HIS A 190 -4.74 -5.39 -0.06
C HIS A 190 -3.69 -6.24 -0.83
N GLY A 191 -2.51 -5.69 -1.07
CA GLY A 191 -1.43 -6.41 -1.73
C GLY A 191 -0.92 -5.76 -3.01
N VAL A 192 -0.94 -4.41 -3.07
CA VAL A 192 -0.44 -3.62 -4.22
C VAL A 192 -1.16 -4.02 -5.53
N ILE A 193 -2.46 -4.33 -5.44
CA ILE A 193 -3.19 -4.99 -6.54
C ILE A 193 -3.24 -4.10 -7.78
N GLY A 194 -3.82 -2.92 -7.68
CA GLY A 194 -4.12 -2.12 -8.87
C GLY A 194 -2.91 -1.74 -9.71
N SER A 195 -1.81 -1.36 -9.08
CA SER A 195 -0.58 -1.04 -9.80
C SER A 195 0.09 -2.28 -10.40
N THR A 196 0.06 -3.42 -9.70
CA THR A 196 0.61 -4.68 -10.21
C THR A 196 -0.14 -5.15 -11.44
N GLU A 197 -1.47 -5.21 -11.38
CA GLU A 197 -2.32 -5.61 -12.50
C GLU A 197 -2.13 -4.69 -13.72
N TRP A 198 -1.96 -3.39 -13.48
CA TRP A 198 -1.67 -2.46 -14.56
C TRP A 198 -0.29 -2.69 -15.19
N VAL A 199 0.72 -2.96 -14.39
CA VAL A 199 2.07 -3.29 -14.90
C VAL A 199 2.05 -4.58 -15.71
N GLU A 200 1.32 -5.59 -15.26
CA GLU A 200 1.15 -6.84 -15.99
C GLU A 200 0.42 -6.64 -17.32
N GLN A 201 -0.65 -5.86 -17.31
CA GLN A 201 -1.40 -5.52 -18.52
C GLN A 201 -0.56 -4.71 -19.53
N MET A 202 0.27 -3.79 -19.04
CA MET A 202 1.04 -2.85 -19.85
C MET A 202 2.51 -3.27 -20.02
N ARG A 203 2.83 -4.54 -19.79
CA ARG A 203 4.22 -5.06 -19.74
C ARG A 203 5.05 -4.69 -20.97
N GLU A 204 4.50 -4.89 -22.15
CA GLU A 204 5.18 -4.62 -23.41
C GLU A 204 5.43 -3.12 -23.62
N GLU A 205 4.41 -2.29 -23.36
CA GLU A 205 4.51 -0.85 -23.48
C GLU A 205 5.48 -0.26 -22.44
N LEU A 206 5.45 -0.74 -21.21
CA LEU A 206 6.35 -0.28 -20.16
C LEU A 206 7.80 -0.66 -20.48
N ASN A 207 8.06 -1.85 -20.99
CA ASN A 207 9.39 -2.23 -21.45
C ASN A 207 9.91 -1.35 -22.58
N ALA A 208 9.03 -0.96 -23.50
CA ALA A 208 9.41 -0.16 -24.66
C ALA A 208 9.52 1.34 -24.35
N LYS A 209 8.70 1.86 -23.43
CA LYS A 209 8.47 3.31 -23.25
C LYS A 209 8.76 3.84 -21.85
N GLY A 210 8.79 2.99 -20.83
CA GLY A 210 8.98 3.39 -19.45
C GLY A 210 10.40 3.92 -19.19
N VAL A 211 10.52 5.18 -18.78
CA VAL A 211 11.79 5.80 -18.43
C VAL A 211 12.00 5.79 -16.92
N ILE A 212 10.98 6.19 -16.18
CA ILE A 212 11.02 6.28 -14.71
C ILE A 212 9.61 6.14 -14.15
N TYR A 213 9.51 5.48 -12.99
CA TYR A 213 8.36 5.53 -12.10
C TYR A 213 8.71 6.21 -10.79
N MET A 214 7.88 7.13 -10.34
CA MET A 214 7.99 7.82 -9.05
C MET A 214 6.71 7.61 -8.25
N ASN A 215 6.84 7.03 -7.06
CA ASN A 215 5.72 6.78 -6.16
C ASN A 215 5.65 7.87 -5.08
N PHE A 216 4.44 8.32 -4.78
CA PHE A 216 4.19 9.45 -3.88
C PHE A 216 3.18 9.12 -2.77
N ASP A 217 3.12 7.93 -2.31
CA ASP A 217 2.25 7.51 -1.23
C ASP A 217 2.21 8.53 -0.06
N GLY A 218 2.53 8.30 1.13
CA GLY A 218 2.55 9.28 2.20
C GLY A 218 3.51 10.46 1.94
N ALA A 219 3.18 11.37 1.01
CA ALA A 219 4.05 12.46 0.55
C ALA A 219 4.26 13.58 1.59
N VAL A 220 3.39 13.67 2.61
CA VAL A 220 3.49 14.65 3.70
C VAL A 220 3.40 13.93 5.04
N SER A 221 4.53 13.65 5.67
CA SER A 221 4.58 12.86 6.90
C SER A 221 5.43 13.46 8.02
N GLY A 222 6.03 14.64 7.85
CA GLY A 222 6.88 15.25 8.88
C GLY A 222 7.72 16.41 8.36
N LYS A 223 8.72 16.81 9.16
CA LYS A 223 9.60 17.95 8.85
C LYS A 223 10.81 17.58 8.00
N GLY A 224 11.15 16.30 7.93
CA GLY A 224 12.31 15.82 7.18
C GLY A 224 11.90 15.30 5.82
N PHE A 225 12.72 15.58 4.80
CA PHE A 225 12.59 14.93 3.50
C PHE A 225 13.14 13.51 3.57
N GLY A 226 12.34 12.56 3.12
CA GLY A 226 12.72 11.15 3.02
C GLY A 226 12.34 10.59 1.66
N ALA A 227 13.27 9.93 0.99
CA ALA A 227 13.01 9.24 -0.25
C ALA A 227 13.97 8.07 -0.44
N SER A 228 13.56 7.07 -1.21
CA SER A 228 14.41 5.96 -1.64
C SER A 228 14.37 5.84 -3.16
N SER A 229 15.41 5.28 -3.76
CA SER A 229 15.47 5.10 -5.20
C SER A 229 16.34 3.94 -5.62
N ALA A 230 16.15 3.47 -6.84
CA ALA A 230 17.15 2.64 -7.51
C ALA A 230 18.48 3.40 -7.59
N PRO A 231 19.64 2.70 -7.53
CA PRO A 231 20.97 3.35 -7.53
C PRO A 231 21.18 4.34 -8.67
N THR A 232 20.65 4.05 -9.85
CA THR A 232 20.76 4.88 -11.05
C THR A 232 20.04 6.24 -10.92
N LEU A 233 19.04 6.34 -10.04
CA LEU A 233 18.22 7.55 -9.84
C LEU A 233 18.66 8.37 -8.61
N LYS A 234 19.61 7.87 -7.82
CA LYS A 234 20.05 8.54 -6.58
C LYS A 234 20.57 9.96 -6.83
N LYS A 235 21.32 10.16 -7.91
CA LYS A 235 21.82 11.50 -8.26
C LYS A 235 20.67 12.46 -8.56
N LEU A 236 19.65 12.03 -9.31
CA LEU A 236 18.48 12.84 -9.61
C LEU A 236 17.78 13.28 -8.32
N LEU A 237 17.55 12.36 -7.38
CA LEU A 237 16.93 12.66 -6.08
C LEU A 237 17.72 13.71 -5.30
N VAL A 238 19.05 13.56 -5.20
CA VAL A 238 19.91 14.49 -4.47
C VAL A 238 19.92 15.87 -5.12
N GLU A 239 19.95 15.95 -6.44
CA GLU A 239 19.93 17.24 -7.14
C GLU A 239 18.56 17.94 -7.01
N ALA A 240 17.47 17.20 -7.09
CA ALA A 240 16.12 17.74 -6.96
C ALA A 240 15.75 18.16 -5.52
N SER A 241 16.49 17.69 -4.50
CA SER A 241 16.24 18.00 -3.09
C SER A 241 17.06 19.20 -2.54
N LYS A 242 17.90 19.81 -3.37
CA LYS A 242 18.69 21.01 -3.04
C LYS A 242 17.88 22.28 -3.21
#